data_c1e7256b767554b115fc0f13cd6fdc03
#
_entry.id   c1e7256b767554b115fc0f13cd6fdc03
#
_cell.length_a   1.000
_cell.length_b   1.000
_cell.length_c   1.000
_cell.angle_alpha   90.00
_cell.angle_beta   90.00
_cell.angle_gamma   90.00
#
_symmetry.space_group_name_H-M   'P 1'
#
loop_
_entity.id
_entity.type
_entity.pdbx_description
1 polymer ?
#
loop_
_entity_poly.entity_id
_entity_poly.type
_entity_poly.pdbx_seq_one_letter_code
_entity_poly.pdbx_strand_id
1 'polypeptide(L)'
;MDTKALRQKILDLAIHGKLVPQDPNDEPASVLLERIKAEKERLIKEGKIKRSKKSAKSSDTPHYENVPFEVPSSWVWTNIEELFFVTKLAGFEYTDCLTKDTISSNNEVPIVRAQNVRMGYFVENTNEAISEALSQQLERSALTKKCLLMTFIGAGIGDTCIFPALKRCHLAPNVAKIEPYSNKIDLKYALYYLMSDLGQLGVRGISKSTAQPSLSMATIRSLEIALPPLAEQHRIVAEIEKLFELIDQIEQGKADLQTIIKQTKSKILDLAIHGKLVPQDPNDEPAIELLKRINPDFTPCDNGHSRKLPQ
;
A
#
# COMPACT_ATOMS: atom_id res chain seq x y z
N MET A 1 1.33 -13.89 16.84
CA MET A 1 1.97 -13.97 15.50
C MET A 1 2.00 -12.56 14.94
N ASP A 2 3.15 -12.09 14.49
CA ASP A 2 3.32 -10.79 13.85
C ASP A 2 3.08 -10.95 12.34
N THR A 3 1.88 -10.61 11.90
CA THR A 3 1.46 -10.71 10.50
C THR A 3 2.18 -9.72 9.59
N LYS A 4 2.58 -8.56 10.12
CA LYS A 4 3.38 -7.58 9.38
C LYS A 4 4.78 -8.12 9.07
N ALA A 5 5.45 -8.69 10.06
CA ALA A 5 6.75 -9.32 9.86
C ALA A 5 6.67 -10.51 8.88
N LEU A 6 5.56 -11.29 8.95
CA LEU A 6 5.34 -12.40 8.02
C LEU A 6 5.16 -11.90 6.57
N ARG A 7 4.40 -10.83 6.33
CA ARG A 7 4.28 -10.23 4.99
C ARG A 7 5.64 -9.76 4.47
N GLN A 8 6.44 -9.08 5.29
CA GLN A 8 7.79 -8.65 4.89
C GLN A 8 8.69 -9.85 4.58
N LYS A 9 8.61 -10.94 5.34
CA LYS A 9 9.38 -12.15 5.04
C LYS A 9 8.99 -12.82 3.72
N ILE A 10 7.70 -12.81 3.36
CA ILE A 10 7.22 -13.30 2.06
C ILE A 10 7.79 -12.43 0.93
N LEU A 11 7.72 -11.10 1.07
CA LEU A 11 8.30 -10.18 0.09
C LEU A 11 9.82 -10.36 -0.03
N ASP A 12 10.52 -10.54 1.08
CA ASP A 12 11.96 -10.82 1.10
C ASP A 12 12.31 -12.10 0.31
N LEU A 13 11.58 -13.19 0.53
CA LEU A 13 11.77 -14.42 -0.24
C LEU A 13 11.48 -14.22 -1.74
N ALA A 14 10.47 -13.42 -2.07
CA ALA A 14 10.09 -13.13 -3.44
C ALA A 14 11.19 -12.39 -4.21
N ILE A 15 11.73 -11.31 -3.63
CA ILE A 15 12.75 -10.49 -4.31
C ILE A 15 14.12 -11.16 -4.41
N HIS A 16 14.36 -12.18 -3.59
CA HIS A 16 15.58 -13.01 -3.64
C HIS A 16 15.44 -14.24 -4.55
N GLY A 17 14.31 -14.41 -5.26
CA GLY A 17 14.07 -15.59 -6.10
C GLY A 17 13.90 -16.90 -5.34
N LYS A 18 13.46 -16.83 -4.06
CA LYS A 18 13.31 -17.98 -3.15
C LYS A 18 11.87 -18.36 -2.84
N LEU A 19 10.87 -17.59 -3.36
CA LEU A 19 9.47 -17.82 -3.06
C LEU A 19 8.86 -18.90 -3.96
N VAL A 20 9.28 -18.96 -5.22
CA VAL A 20 8.79 -19.93 -6.22
C VAL A 20 9.96 -20.66 -6.87
N PRO A 21 9.75 -21.89 -7.40
CA PRO A 21 10.79 -22.62 -8.13
C PRO A 21 11.20 -21.86 -9.40
N GLN A 22 12.50 -21.93 -9.73
CA GLN A 22 13.04 -21.48 -11.00
C GLN A 22 12.66 -22.47 -12.11
N ASP A 23 12.19 -21.96 -13.26
CA ASP A 23 11.93 -22.77 -14.44
C ASP A 23 13.01 -22.49 -15.50
N PRO A 24 13.82 -23.49 -15.88
CA PRO A 24 14.89 -23.31 -16.88
C PRO A 24 14.34 -23.02 -18.28
N ASN A 25 13.04 -23.24 -18.52
CA ASN A 25 12.39 -22.93 -19.81
C ASN A 25 11.89 -21.49 -19.90
N ASP A 26 11.90 -20.75 -18.80
CA ASP A 26 11.53 -19.34 -18.83
C ASP A 26 12.51 -18.55 -19.68
N GLU A 27 11.99 -17.62 -20.48
CA GLU A 27 12.85 -16.68 -21.24
C GLU A 27 13.63 -15.82 -20.26
N PRO A 28 14.97 -15.76 -20.35
CA PRO A 28 15.79 -14.99 -19.40
C PRO A 28 15.38 -13.50 -19.33
N ALA A 29 15.44 -12.92 -18.15
CA ALA A 29 15.06 -11.52 -17.94
C ALA A 29 15.93 -10.52 -18.75
N SER A 30 17.14 -10.90 -19.15
CA SER A 30 17.98 -10.10 -20.07
C SER A 30 17.30 -9.86 -21.42
N VAL A 31 16.67 -10.89 -22.00
CA VAL A 31 15.91 -10.76 -23.26
C VAL A 31 14.69 -9.87 -23.08
N LEU A 32 13.98 -10.02 -21.96
CA LEU A 32 12.86 -9.17 -21.59
C LEU A 32 13.30 -7.69 -21.47
N LEU A 33 14.42 -7.44 -20.79
CA LEU A 33 14.97 -6.08 -20.60
C LEU A 33 15.33 -5.43 -21.94
N GLU A 34 15.93 -6.15 -22.86
CA GLU A 34 16.27 -5.63 -24.20
C GLU A 34 15.01 -5.26 -24.99
N ARG A 35 13.94 -6.02 -24.89
CA ARG A 35 12.64 -5.69 -25.53
C ARG A 35 12.03 -4.43 -24.89
N ILE A 36 12.13 -4.26 -23.58
CA ILE A 36 11.64 -3.05 -22.89
C ILE A 36 12.46 -1.82 -23.33
N LYS A 37 13.79 -1.95 -23.43
CA LYS A 37 14.66 -0.89 -23.93
C LYS A 37 14.31 -0.51 -25.37
N ALA A 38 14.06 -1.48 -26.23
CA ALA A 38 13.64 -1.22 -27.61
C ALA A 38 12.32 -0.44 -27.68
N GLU A 39 11.35 -0.80 -26.83
CA GLU A 39 10.08 -0.09 -26.71
C GLU A 39 10.26 1.34 -26.18
N LYS A 40 11.10 1.55 -25.16
CA LYS A 40 11.49 2.87 -24.67
C LYS A 40 12.04 3.75 -25.77
N GLU A 41 12.99 3.24 -26.57
CA GLU A 41 13.58 3.97 -27.69
C GLU A 41 12.54 4.26 -28.80
N ARG A 42 11.59 3.34 -29.06
CA ARG A 42 10.47 3.57 -29.97
C ARG A 42 9.61 4.76 -29.51
N LEU A 43 9.21 4.76 -28.22
CA LEU A 43 8.39 5.82 -27.64
C LEU A 43 9.12 7.21 -27.68
N ILE A 44 10.45 7.21 -27.51
CA ILE A 44 11.26 8.43 -27.64
C ILE A 44 11.27 8.91 -29.10
N LYS A 45 11.49 8.02 -30.09
CA LYS A 45 11.47 8.36 -31.50
C LYS A 45 10.11 8.87 -31.97
N GLU A 46 9.03 8.33 -31.45
CA GLU A 46 7.66 8.78 -31.73
C GLU A 46 7.30 10.11 -31.01
N GLY A 47 8.21 10.67 -30.19
CA GLY A 47 7.98 11.90 -29.43
C GLY A 47 6.98 11.77 -28.27
N LYS A 48 6.54 10.53 -27.94
CA LYS A 48 5.59 10.27 -26.84
C LYS A 48 6.19 10.50 -25.46
N ILE A 49 7.49 10.24 -25.33
CA ILE A 49 8.25 10.52 -24.12
C ILE A 49 9.52 11.27 -24.45
N LYS A 50 9.97 12.12 -23.53
CA LYS A 50 11.25 12.81 -23.67
C LYS A 50 12.37 11.97 -23.08
N ARG A 51 13.52 11.90 -23.77
CA ARG A 51 14.72 11.31 -23.19
C ARG A 51 15.07 12.05 -21.91
N SER A 52 15.31 11.32 -20.83
CA SER A 52 15.76 11.95 -19.58
C SER A 52 17.13 12.60 -19.83
N LYS A 53 17.34 13.80 -19.28
CA LYS A 53 18.68 14.39 -19.29
C LYS A 53 19.58 13.44 -18.52
N LYS A 54 20.59 12.86 -19.15
CA LYS A 54 21.56 11.95 -18.52
C LYS A 54 21.96 12.54 -17.18
N SER A 55 21.72 11.86 -16.08
CA SER A 55 22.54 12.07 -14.90
C SER A 55 23.97 11.75 -15.34
N ALA A 56 24.91 12.68 -15.09
CA ALA A 56 26.27 12.61 -15.57
C ALA A 56 27.04 11.47 -14.91
N LYS A 57 26.74 10.23 -15.23
CA LYS A 57 27.51 8.99 -14.98
C LYS A 57 26.67 7.79 -15.48
N SER A 58 26.46 7.69 -16.78
CA SER A 58 26.21 6.40 -17.39
C SER A 58 27.57 5.95 -17.95
N SER A 59 28.33 5.21 -17.16
CA SER A 59 29.40 4.36 -17.69
C SER A 59 28.72 3.22 -18.45
N ASP A 60 29.18 2.93 -19.67
CA ASP A 60 28.72 1.81 -20.51
C ASP A 60 29.12 0.41 -19.94
N THR A 61 29.60 0.36 -18.72
CA THR A 61 29.87 -0.86 -17.98
C THR A 61 28.68 -1.24 -17.10
N PRO A 62 28.20 -2.49 -17.15
CA PRO A 62 27.18 -2.96 -16.20
C PRO A 62 27.72 -2.77 -14.78
N HIS A 63 27.09 -1.94 -13.97
CA HIS A 63 27.45 -1.72 -12.58
C HIS A 63 27.05 -2.93 -11.69
N TYR A 64 27.60 -4.11 -11.96
CA TYR A 64 27.33 -5.31 -11.17
C TYR A 64 28.33 -5.53 -10.03
N GLU A 65 29.24 -4.57 -9.76
CA GLU A 65 30.24 -4.74 -8.70
C GLU A 65 29.73 -4.52 -7.28
N ASN A 66 28.52 -3.93 -7.10
CA ASN A 66 27.92 -3.66 -5.78
C ASN A 66 26.40 -3.91 -5.76
N VAL A 67 25.95 -5.07 -6.25
CA VAL A 67 24.54 -5.46 -6.12
C VAL A 67 24.22 -5.79 -4.66
N PRO A 68 22.99 -5.47 -4.18
CA PRO A 68 22.61 -5.70 -2.78
C PRO A 68 22.69 -7.17 -2.35
N PHE A 69 22.48 -8.11 -3.29
CA PHE A 69 22.57 -9.56 -3.08
C PHE A 69 22.63 -10.29 -4.43
N GLU A 70 23.00 -11.57 -4.39
CA GLU A 70 22.97 -12.43 -5.56
C GLU A 70 21.54 -12.83 -5.93
N VAL A 71 21.22 -12.76 -7.21
CA VAL A 71 19.92 -13.19 -7.78
C VAL A 71 20.11 -14.45 -8.63
N PRO A 72 19.03 -15.23 -8.91
CA PRO A 72 19.11 -16.35 -9.86
C PRO A 72 19.69 -15.92 -11.21
N SER A 73 20.39 -16.82 -11.89
CA SER A 73 21.07 -16.55 -13.17
C SER A 73 20.15 -16.13 -14.31
N SER A 74 18.85 -16.47 -14.22
CA SER A 74 17.81 -16.05 -15.16
C SER A 74 17.33 -14.61 -14.95
N TRP A 75 17.68 -13.98 -13.81
CA TRP A 75 17.31 -12.63 -13.44
C TRP A 75 18.36 -11.61 -13.87
N VAL A 76 17.99 -10.32 -13.90
CA VAL A 76 18.92 -9.23 -14.11
C VAL A 76 18.66 -8.08 -13.15
N TRP A 77 19.73 -7.46 -12.66
CA TRP A 77 19.62 -6.18 -11.98
C TRP A 77 19.44 -5.06 -13.00
N THR A 78 18.51 -4.17 -12.70
CA THR A 78 18.24 -2.96 -13.51
C THR A 78 17.76 -1.85 -12.58
N ASN A 79 17.25 -0.75 -13.13
CA ASN A 79 16.67 0.33 -12.36
C ASN A 79 15.29 0.74 -12.90
N ILE A 80 14.58 1.53 -12.12
CA ILE A 80 13.23 2.00 -12.48
C ILE A 80 13.23 2.75 -13.81
N GLU A 81 14.28 3.53 -14.15
CA GLU A 81 14.34 4.28 -15.41
C GLU A 81 14.38 3.40 -16.66
N GLU A 82 14.96 2.19 -16.56
CA GLU A 82 15.00 1.27 -17.71
C GLU A 82 13.66 0.57 -17.96
N LEU A 83 12.80 0.49 -16.96
CA LEU A 83 11.52 -0.20 -17.02
C LEU A 83 10.32 0.74 -17.15
N PHE A 84 10.43 1.95 -16.60
CA PHE A 84 9.30 2.86 -16.41
C PHE A 84 9.63 4.30 -16.79
N PHE A 85 8.64 4.99 -17.33
CA PHE A 85 8.64 6.44 -17.46
C PHE A 85 8.21 7.10 -16.15
N VAL A 86 9.12 7.83 -15.50
CA VAL A 86 8.85 8.50 -14.22
C VAL A 86 8.62 9.98 -14.46
N THR A 87 7.46 10.47 -14.05
CA THR A 87 7.09 11.89 -14.15
C THR A 87 6.30 12.36 -12.92
N LYS A 88 6.14 13.67 -12.79
CA LYS A 88 5.33 14.33 -11.78
C LYS A 88 4.64 15.54 -12.39
N LEU A 89 3.70 16.12 -11.67
CA LEU A 89 3.13 17.41 -12.00
C LEU A 89 4.25 18.44 -12.16
N ALA A 90 4.24 19.21 -13.26
CA ALA A 90 5.20 20.29 -13.48
C ALA A 90 4.91 21.48 -12.55
N GLY A 91 5.95 22.23 -12.17
CA GLY A 91 5.79 23.37 -11.26
C GLY A 91 4.79 24.41 -11.76
N PHE A 92 4.86 24.76 -13.06
CA PHE A 92 3.92 25.72 -13.66
C PHE A 92 2.48 25.19 -13.70
N GLU A 93 2.28 23.89 -13.92
CA GLU A 93 0.93 23.29 -13.88
C GLU A 93 0.29 23.47 -12.49
N TYR A 94 1.12 23.39 -11.44
CA TYR A 94 0.66 23.60 -10.08
C TYR A 94 0.35 25.06 -9.76
N THR A 95 1.25 25.99 -10.16
CA THR A 95 1.12 27.42 -9.83
C THR A 95 0.06 28.13 -10.68
N ASP A 96 -0.03 27.77 -11.95
CA ASP A 96 -0.77 28.55 -12.94
C ASP A 96 -2.07 27.89 -13.37
N CYS A 97 -2.17 26.54 -13.25
CA CYS A 97 -3.32 25.79 -13.74
C CYS A 97 -4.15 25.15 -12.62
N LEU A 98 -3.52 24.60 -11.56
CA LEU A 98 -4.24 23.96 -10.44
C LEU A 98 -4.41 24.97 -9.28
N THR A 99 -5.17 26.03 -9.53
CA THR A 99 -5.47 27.09 -8.57
C THR A 99 -6.79 26.81 -7.81
N LYS A 100 -7.05 27.59 -6.76
CA LYS A 100 -8.32 27.48 -6.02
C LYS A 100 -9.54 27.70 -6.90
N ASP A 101 -9.42 28.50 -7.95
CA ASP A 101 -10.52 28.84 -8.86
C ASP A 101 -10.79 27.74 -9.88
N THR A 102 -9.80 26.91 -10.20
CA THR A 102 -9.92 25.81 -11.17
C THR A 102 -10.26 24.47 -10.53
N ILE A 103 -10.08 24.34 -9.21
CA ILE A 103 -10.35 23.12 -8.44
C ILE A 103 -11.73 23.22 -7.81
N SER A 104 -12.60 22.25 -8.11
CA SER A 104 -13.93 22.12 -7.51
C SER A 104 -14.34 20.66 -7.40
N SER A 105 -15.08 20.30 -6.37
CA SER A 105 -15.67 18.96 -6.24
C SER A 105 -16.70 18.62 -7.32
N ASN A 106 -17.21 19.63 -8.02
CA ASN A 106 -18.23 19.49 -9.07
C ASN A 106 -17.64 19.26 -10.47
N ASN A 107 -16.31 19.29 -10.61
CA ASN A 107 -15.62 19.03 -11.87
C ASN A 107 -15.52 17.52 -12.15
N GLU A 108 -15.19 17.15 -13.40
CA GLU A 108 -15.30 15.78 -13.88
C GLU A 108 -14.06 14.92 -13.58
N VAL A 109 -12.87 15.52 -13.57
CA VAL A 109 -11.58 14.81 -13.48
C VAL A 109 -11.00 14.92 -12.08
N PRO A 110 -11.08 13.85 -11.27
CA PRO A 110 -10.56 13.85 -9.90
C PRO A 110 -9.06 14.07 -9.85
N ILE A 111 -8.62 14.79 -8.82
CA ILE A 111 -7.20 15.02 -8.51
C ILE A 111 -6.70 13.96 -7.52
N VAL A 112 -5.63 13.26 -7.87
CA VAL A 112 -4.99 12.25 -7.03
C VAL A 112 -3.85 12.88 -6.23
N ARG A 113 -4.04 12.94 -4.91
CA ARG A 113 -3.07 13.48 -3.94
C ARG A 113 -2.35 12.36 -3.18
N ALA A 114 -1.34 12.70 -2.40
CA ALA A 114 -0.61 11.76 -1.55
C ALA A 114 -1.53 10.97 -0.59
N GLN A 115 -2.65 11.55 -0.15
CA GLN A 115 -3.64 10.85 0.67
C GLN A 115 -4.35 9.68 -0.04
N ASN A 116 -4.36 9.68 -1.36
CA ASN A 116 -4.92 8.59 -2.16
C ASN A 116 -3.92 7.45 -2.40
N VAL A 117 -2.63 7.68 -2.13
CA VAL A 117 -1.56 6.69 -2.27
C VAL A 117 -1.24 6.12 -0.90
N ARG A 118 -1.46 4.84 -0.71
CA ARG A 118 -1.09 4.09 0.49
C ARG A 118 -0.22 2.91 0.08
N MET A 119 0.61 2.46 0.99
CA MET A 119 1.45 1.31 0.72
C MET A 119 0.61 0.09 0.33
N GLY A 120 0.69 -0.30 -0.95
CA GLY A 120 -0.01 -1.45 -1.51
C GLY A 120 -1.41 -1.19 -2.07
N TYR A 121 -2.08 -0.08 -1.79
CA TYR A 121 -3.45 0.16 -2.26
C TYR A 121 -3.77 1.62 -2.57
N PHE A 122 -4.66 1.82 -3.52
CA PHE A 122 -5.17 3.13 -3.93
C PHE A 122 -6.47 3.45 -3.20
N VAL A 123 -6.58 4.68 -2.67
CA VAL A 123 -7.81 5.20 -2.03
C VAL A 123 -8.56 6.07 -3.02
N GLU A 124 -9.74 5.63 -3.44
CA GLU A 124 -10.53 6.29 -4.49
C GLU A 124 -11.20 7.60 -4.06
N ASN A 125 -11.28 7.87 -2.75
CA ASN A 125 -11.95 9.06 -2.24
C ASN A 125 -11.15 10.32 -2.61
N THR A 126 -11.66 11.08 -3.57
CA THR A 126 -11.11 12.35 -4.03
C THR A 126 -12.18 13.43 -3.89
N ASN A 127 -11.89 14.46 -3.07
CA ASN A 127 -12.83 15.58 -2.82
C ASN A 127 -12.57 16.77 -3.77
N GLU A 128 -11.59 16.66 -4.65
CA GLU A 128 -11.16 17.73 -5.56
C GLU A 128 -11.07 17.21 -6.98
N ALA A 129 -11.50 18.02 -7.90
CA ALA A 129 -11.45 17.71 -9.32
C ALA A 129 -11.17 18.98 -10.15
N ILE A 130 -10.70 18.79 -11.38
CA ILE A 130 -10.55 19.82 -12.40
C ILE A 130 -11.47 19.53 -13.58
N SER A 131 -11.73 20.54 -14.41
CA SER A 131 -12.51 20.34 -15.63
C SER A 131 -11.79 19.40 -16.61
N GLU A 132 -12.55 18.67 -17.41
CA GLU A 132 -12.00 17.79 -18.43
C GLU A 132 -11.16 18.58 -19.44
N ALA A 133 -11.60 19.77 -19.84
CA ALA A 133 -10.87 20.65 -20.75
C ALA A 133 -9.48 21.01 -20.22
N LEU A 134 -9.37 21.36 -18.93
CA LEU A 134 -8.09 21.66 -18.30
C LEU A 134 -7.22 20.39 -18.22
N SER A 135 -7.78 19.24 -17.85
CA SER A 135 -7.03 17.98 -17.80
C SER A 135 -6.48 17.57 -19.17
N GLN A 136 -7.22 17.82 -20.26
CA GLN A 136 -6.75 17.55 -21.63
C GLN A 136 -5.57 18.45 -22.04
N GLN A 137 -5.53 19.70 -21.58
CA GLN A 137 -4.39 20.59 -21.80
C GLN A 137 -3.13 20.13 -21.04
N LEU A 138 -3.30 19.44 -19.93
CA LEU A 138 -2.24 18.97 -19.05
C LEU A 138 -1.99 17.45 -19.18
N GLU A 139 -2.03 16.91 -20.39
CA GLU A 139 -2.00 15.47 -20.70
C GLU A 139 -0.84 14.70 -20.05
N ARG A 140 0.31 15.37 -19.90
CA ARG A 140 1.50 14.76 -19.25
C ARG A 140 1.23 14.31 -17.82
N SER A 141 0.42 15.07 -17.08
CA SER A 141 0.09 14.82 -15.68
C SER A 141 -1.22 14.05 -15.52
N ALA A 142 -1.89 13.73 -16.62
CA ALA A 142 -3.09 12.92 -16.61
C ALA A 142 -2.79 11.45 -16.27
N LEU A 143 -3.72 10.82 -15.59
CA LEU A 143 -3.73 9.42 -15.21
C LEU A 143 -4.82 8.69 -16.01
N THR A 144 -4.44 8.06 -17.10
CA THR A 144 -5.37 7.41 -18.04
C THR A 144 -5.12 5.90 -18.19
N LYS A 145 -4.00 5.41 -17.66
CA LYS A 145 -3.58 4.01 -17.75
C LYS A 145 -3.14 3.50 -16.39
N LYS A 146 -3.16 2.18 -16.23
CA LYS A 146 -2.56 1.54 -15.06
C LYS A 146 -1.07 1.88 -14.95
N CYS A 147 -0.67 2.38 -13.80
CA CYS A 147 0.70 2.75 -13.49
C CYS A 147 0.93 2.66 -11.98
N LEU A 148 2.19 2.71 -11.56
CA LEU A 148 2.48 2.91 -10.15
C LEU A 148 2.42 4.40 -9.81
N LEU A 149 1.90 4.70 -8.64
CA LEU A 149 1.94 6.02 -8.01
C LEU A 149 2.81 5.93 -6.77
N MET A 150 3.72 6.88 -6.60
CA MET A 150 4.58 6.95 -5.41
C MET A 150 4.52 8.34 -4.79
N THR A 151 4.29 8.42 -3.49
CA THR A 151 4.43 9.66 -2.73
C THR A 151 5.92 10.00 -2.60
N PHE A 152 6.33 11.18 -3.06
CA PHE A 152 7.74 11.58 -3.05
C PHE A 152 8.07 12.76 -2.13
N ILE A 153 7.07 13.36 -1.48
CA ILE A 153 7.22 14.40 -0.44
C ILE A 153 6.17 14.18 0.65
N GLY A 154 6.58 14.31 1.91
CA GLY A 154 5.70 14.30 3.08
C GLY A 154 5.76 13.02 3.90
N ALA A 155 4.85 12.88 4.86
CA ALA A 155 4.85 11.79 5.85
C ALA A 155 4.73 10.39 5.23
N GLY A 156 4.08 10.26 4.06
CA GLY A 156 3.93 8.98 3.33
C GLY A 156 5.00 8.77 2.25
N ILE A 157 6.19 9.36 2.40
CA ILE A 157 7.27 9.19 1.41
C ILE A 157 7.58 7.71 1.19
N GLY A 158 7.59 7.28 -0.07
CA GLY A 158 7.79 5.90 -0.47
C GLY A 158 6.51 5.07 -0.51
N ASP A 159 5.38 5.55 0.03
CA ASP A 159 4.11 4.88 -0.18
C ASP A 159 3.85 4.73 -1.68
N THR A 160 3.59 3.50 -2.10
CA THR A 160 3.43 3.14 -3.50
C THR A 160 2.20 2.27 -3.69
N CYS A 161 1.42 2.55 -4.74
CA CYS A 161 0.26 1.75 -5.12
C CYS A 161 0.09 1.67 -6.64
N ILE A 162 -0.78 0.80 -7.12
CA ILE A 162 -1.21 0.77 -8.52
C ILE A 162 -2.44 1.66 -8.68
N PHE A 163 -2.37 2.62 -9.60
CA PHE A 163 -3.54 3.36 -10.07
C PHE A 163 -4.42 2.44 -10.92
N PRO A 164 -5.70 2.25 -10.58
CA PRO A 164 -6.56 1.24 -11.22
C PRO A 164 -7.00 1.60 -12.64
N ALA A 165 -6.89 2.89 -13.03
CA ALA A 165 -7.33 3.43 -14.33
C ALA A 165 -8.81 3.20 -14.65
N LEU A 166 -9.68 3.24 -13.65
CA LEU A 166 -11.14 3.10 -13.82
C LEU A 166 -11.75 4.31 -14.53
N LYS A 167 -11.19 5.48 -14.30
CA LYS A 167 -11.56 6.74 -14.94
C LYS A 167 -10.34 7.64 -15.10
N ARG A 168 -10.44 8.67 -15.95
CA ARG A 168 -9.41 9.69 -16.05
C ARG A 168 -9.28 10.42 -14.72
N CYS A 169 -8.06 10.54 -14.22
CA CYS A 169 -7.70 11.35 -13.06
C CYS A 169 -6.52 12.25 -13.41
N HIS A 170 -6.15 13.12 -12.50
CA HIS A 170 -5.02 14.02 -12.69
C HIS A 170 -4.09 14.00 -11.47
N LEU A 171 -2.77 14.09 -11.70
CA LEU A 171 -1.79 14.18 -10.62
C LEU A 171 -1.92 15.51 -9.87
N ALA A 172 -1.80 15.43 -8.53
CA ALA A 172 -1.51 16.57 -7.69
C ALA A 172 -0.01 16.64 -7.36
N PRO A 173 0.47 17.71 -6.72
CA PRO A 173 1.80 17.77 -6.13
C PRO A 173 2.06 16.58 -5.18
N ASN A 174 3.35 16.23 -5.04
CA ASN A 174 3.85 15.22 -4.11
C ASN A 174 3.63 13.75 -4.51
N VAL A 175 2.97 13.49 -5.66
CA VAL A 175 2.79 12.15 -6.23
C VAL A 175 3.53 12.03 -7.55
N ALA A 176 4.37 11.02 -7.69
CA ALA A 176 5.03 10.64 -8.93
C ALA A 176 4.20 9.55 -9.64
N LYS A 177 4.11 9.67 -10.97
CA LYS A 177 3.60 8.64 -11.88
C LYS A 177 4.79 7.84 -12.41
N ILE A 178 4.71 6.52 -12.30
CA ILE A 178 5.71 5.55 -12.75
C ILE A 178 4.99 4.62 -13.73
N GLU A 179 5.02 4.97 -15.01
CA GLU A 179 4.28 4.32 -16.09
C GLU A 179 5.20 3.32 -16.83
N PRO A 180 4.81 2.04 -16.97
CA PRO A 180 5.65 1.05 -17.65
C PRO A 180 5.81 1.38 -19.14
N TYR A 181 7.00 1.19 -19.70
CA TYR A 181 7.22 1.33 -21.14
C TYR A 181 6.52 0.22 -21.94
N SER A 182 6.29 -0.92 -21.33
CA SER A 182 5.71 -2.10 -21.97
C SER A 182 4.74 -2.81 -21.04
N ASN A 183 3.74 -3.47 -21.60
CA ASN A 183 2.84 -4.40 -20.89
C ASN A 183 3.53 -5.73 -20.47
N LYS A 184 4.82 -5.87 -20.77
CA LYS A 184 5.64 -7.04 -20.42
C LYS A 184 6.32 -6.89 -19.04
N ILE A 185 5.85 -5.98 -18.20
CA ILE A 185 6.26 -5.82 -16.80
C ILE A 185 5.01 -6.03 -15.95
N ASP A 186 5.07 -6.96 -15.01
CA ASP A 186 4.00 -7.10 -14.04
C ASP A 186 4.08 -5.96 -13.01
N LEU A 187 3.07 -5.07 -13.03
CA LEU A 187 3.00 -3.93 -12.10
C LEU A 187 2.90 -4.36 -10.64
N LYS A 188 2.29 -5.52 -10.36
CA LYS A 188 2.19 -6.04 -9.00
C LYS A 188 3.54 -6.54 -8.50
N TYR A 189 4.35 -7.18 -9.36
CA TYR A 189 5.72 -7.54 -9.02
C TYR A 189 6.53 -6.31 -8.63
N ALA A 190 6.51 -5.27 -9.48
CA ALA A 190 7.22 -4.02 -9.19
C ALA A 190 6.69 -3.33 -7.91
N LEU A 191 5.38 -3.36 -7.67
CA LEU A 191 4.78 -2.87 -6.44
C LEU A 191 5.30 -3.64 -5.22
N TYR A 192 5.27 -4.98 -5.25
CA TYR A 192 5.73 -5.82 -4.14
C TYR A 192 7.23 -5.67 -3.87
N TYR A 193 8.03 -5.50 -4.94
CA TYR A 193 9.44 -5.16 -4.81
C TYR A 193 9.63 -3.85 -4.01
N LEU A 194 8.92 -2.79 -4.41
CA LEU A 194 8.98 -1.48 -3.73
C LEU A 194 8.39 -1.51 -2.30
N MET A 195 7.47 -2.43 -2.01
CA MET A 195 6.93 -2.65 -0.67
C MET A 195 7.85 -3.44 0.25
N SER A 196 8.83 -4.18 -0.28
CA SER A 196 9.79 -4.95 0.50
C SER A 196 10.70 -4.04 1.33
N ASP A 197 11.31 -4.60 2.38
CA ASP A 197 12.26 -3.85 3.21
C ASP A 197 13.43 -3.33 2.38
N LEU A 198 13.92 -4.08 1.39
CA LEU A 198 14.97 -3.63 0.48
C LEU A 198 14.52 -2.45 -0.37
N GLY A 199 13.34 -2.55 -1.00
CA GLY A 199 12.76 -1.45 -1.79
C GLY A 199 12.61 -0.18 -0.95
N GLN A 200 12.14 -0.32 0.29
CA GLN A 200 12.01 0.79 1.23
C GLN A 200 13.36 1.31 1.75
N LEU A 201 14.37 0.46 1.90
CA LEU A 201 15.74 0.91 2.20
C LEU A 201 16.30 1.75 1.04
N GLY A 202 16.10 1.32 -0.21
CA GLY A 202 16.46 2.10 -1.39
C GLY A 202 15.80 3.48 -1.37
N VAL A 203 14.50 3.55 -1.10
CA VAL A 203 13.76 4.83 -0.98
C VAL A 203 14.30 5.70 0.15
N ARG A 204 14.57 5.14 1.34
CA ARG A 204 15.05 5.89 2.51
C ARG A 204 16.51 6.33 2.35
N GLY A 205 17.36 5.46 1.80
CA GLY A 205 18.80 5.75 1.60
C GLY A 205 19.07 6.93 0.69
N ILE A 206 18.14 7.26 -0.21
CA ILE A 206 18.25 8.36 -1.16
C ILE A 206 17.38 9.58 -0.81
N SER A 207 16.65 9.53 0.31
CA SER A 207 15.87 10.67 0.81
C SER A 207 16.78 11.79 1.30
N LYS A 208 16.58 12.99 0.77
CA LYS A 208 17.31 14.18 1.20
C LYS A 208 16.57 14.84 2.37
N SER A 209 17.32 15.16 3.44
CA SER A 209 16.83 15.91 4.61
C SER A 209 16.06 15.08 5.66
N THR A 210 16.37 15.36 6.92
CA THR A 210 15.70 14.76 8.09
C THR A 210 14.44 15.52 8.51
N ALA A 211 14.35 16.83 8.22
CA ALA A 211 13.22 17.66 8.64
C ALA A 211 11.99 17.52 7.72
N GLN A 212 12.20 17.43 6.41
CA GLN A 212 11.14 17.14 5.44
C GLN A 212 11.69 16.20 4.36
N PRO A 213 11.53 14.89 4.52
CA PRO A 213 12.03 13.91 3.56
C PRO A 213 11.45 14.18 2.16
N SER A 214 12.30 14.14 1.14
CA SER A 214 11.87 14.29 -0.24
C SER A 214 12.73 13.47 -1.18
N LEU A 215 12.10 12.90 -2.21
CA LEU A 215 12.76 12.22 -3.31
C LEU A 215 12.77 13.11 -4.55
N SER A 216 13.87 13.15 -5.27
CA SER A 216 13.87 13.73 -6.62
C SER A 216 13.40 12.70 -7.65
N MET A 217 12.94 13.18 -8.80
CA MET A 217 12.62 12.27 -9.91
C MET A 217 13.84 11.47 -10.38
N ALA A 218 15.04 12.05 -10.27
CA ALA A 218 16.28 11.34 -10.59
C ALA A 218 16.54 10.20 -9.62
N THR A 219 16.31 10.42 -8.33
CA THR A 219 16.44 9.38 -7.30
C THR A 219 15.44 8.26 -7.46
N ILE A 220 14.17 8.54 -7.79
CA ILE A 220 13.19 7.50 -8.08
C ILE A 220 13.61 6.66 -9.30
N ARG A 221 14.14 7.31 -10.35
CA ARG A 221 14.62 6.61 -11.54
C ARG A 221 15.80 5.69 -11.26
N SER A 222 16.69 6.07 -10.35
CA SER A 222 17.88 5.29 -10.00
C SER A 222 17.62 4.16 -8.99
N LEU A 223 16.38 3.99 -8.50
CA LEU A 223 16.05 2.85 -7.65
C LEU A 223 16.33 1.54 -8.38
N GLU A 224 17.16 0.72 -7.79
CA GLU A 224 17.50 -0.60 -8.34
C GLU A 224 16.35 -1.58 -8.11
N ILE A 225 16.20 -2.51 -9.05
CA ILE A 225 15.21 -3.58 -9.01
C ILE A 225 15.80 -4.85 -9.63
N ALA A 226 15.64 -5.98 -8.96
CA ALA A 226 15.93 -7.28 -9.51
C ALA A 226 14.75 -7.69 -10.40
N LEU A 227 14.98 -7.93 -11.68
CA LEU A 227 13.97 -8.26 -12.67
C LEU A 227 13.99 -9.76 -12.97
N PRO A 228 12.93 -10.54 -12.65
CA PRO A 228 12.76 -11.93 -13.07
C PRO A 228 12.31 -12.06 -14.53
N PRO A 229 12.39 -13.26 -15.12
CA PRO A 229 11.60 -13.62 -16.28
C PRO A 229 10.12 -13.30 -16.11
N LEU A 230 9.42 -12.85 -17.19
CA LEU A 230 8.02 -12.43 -17.08
C LEU A 230 7.10 -13.53 -16.52
N ALA A 231 7.29 -14.77 -16.94
CA ALA A 231 6.50 -15.89 -16.43
C ALA A 231 6.73 -16.13 -14.93
N GLU A 232 7.96 -15.90 -14.46
CA GLU A 232 8.28 -15.97 -13.04
C GLU A 232 7.71 -14.79 -12.24
N GLN A 233 7.68 -13.56 -12.80
CA GLN A 233 6.99 -12.44 -12.17
C GLN A 233 5.53 -12.80 -11.86
N HIS A 234 4.82 -13.40 -12.80
CA HIS A 234 3.43 -13.83 -12.61
C HIS A 234 3.29 -14.92 -11.53
N ARG A 235 4.21 -15.92 -11.49
CA ARG A 235 4.20 -16.95 -10.44
C ARG A 235 4.47 -16.35 -9.06
N ILE A 236 5.43 -15.45 -8.95
CA ILE A 236 5.76 -14.74 -7.71
C ILE A 236 4.54 -13.95 -7.22
N VAL A 237 3.91 -13.18 -8.10
CA VAL A 237 2.72 -12.38 -7.76
C VAL A 237 1.58 -13.26 -7.27
N ALA A 238 1.28 -14.35 -7.99
CA ALA A 238 0.21 -15.28 -7.61
C ALA A 238 0.47 -15.92 -6.23
N GLU A 239 1.71 -16.32 -5.93
CA GLU A 239 2.03 -16.91 -4.63
C GLU A 239 2.01 -15.88 -3.50
N ILE A 240 2.48 -14.63 -3.72
CA ILE A 240 2.35 -13.55 -2.74
C ILE A 240 0.88 -13.30 -2.41
N GLU A 241 0.02 -13.16 -3.43
CA GLU A 241 -1.41 -12.88 -3.24
C GLU A 241 -2.09 -13.99 -2.45
N LYS A 242 -1.83 -15.24 -2.79
CA LYS A 242 -2.34 -16.41 -2.07
C LYS A 242 -1.91 -16.40 -0.59
N LEU A 243 -0.63 -16.14 -0.32
CA LEU A 243 -0.11 -16.10 1.05
C LEU A 243 -0.65 -14.89 1.84
N PHE A 244 -0.82 -13.75 1.19
CA PHE A 244 -1.41 -12.56 1.82
C PHE A 244 -2.88 -12.80 2.15
N GLU A 245 -3.64 -13.45 1.27
CA GLU A 245 -5.04 -13.83 1.57
C GLU A 245 -5.14 -14.74 2.80
N LEU A 246 -4.24 -15.73 2.93
CA LEU A 246 -4.19 -16.57 4.13
C LEU A 246 -3.88 -15.76 5.40
N ILE A 247 -2.99 -14.76 5.31
CA ILE A 247 -2.70 -13.86 6.42
C ILE A 247 -3.94 -13.02 6.79
N ASP A 248 -4.67 -12.50 5.79
CA ASP A 248 -5.90 -11.74 6.00
C ASP A 248 -6.96 -12.58 6.70
N GLN A 249 -7.14 -13.84 6.30
CA GLN A 249 -8.05 -14.77 6.95
C GLN A 249 -7.68 -15.01 8.43
N ILE A 250 -6.39 -15.13 8.74
CA ILE A 250 -5.91 -15.28 10.11
C ILE A 250 -6.17 -14.00 10.93
N GLU A 251 -5.95 -12.83 10.36
CA GLU A 251 -6.21 -11.53 11.00
C GLU A 251 -7.70 -11.36 11.30
N GLN A 252 -8.57 -11.70 10.34
CA GLN A 252 -10.02 -11.67 10.52
C GLN A 252 -10.47 -12.63 11.62
N GLY A 253 -10.00 -13.89 11.59
CA GLY A 253 -10.33 -14.88 12.62
C GLY A 253 -9.93 -14.45 14.05
N LYS A 254 -8.80 -13.74 14.17
CA LYS A 254 -8.41 -13.14 15.47
C LYS A 254 -9.36 -12.04 15.93
N ALA A 255 -9.78 -11.15 15.02
CA ALA A 255 -10.71 -10.07 15.33
C ALA A 255 -12.07 -10.63 15.76
N ASP A 256 -12.56 -11.67 15.06
CA ASP A 256 -13.81 -12.35 15.39
C ASP A 256 -13.74 -13.01 16.76
N LEU A 257 -12.65 -13.73 17.07
CA LEU A 257 -12.43 -14.35 18.38
C LEU A 257 -12.41 -13.31 19.51
N GLN A 258 -11.73 -12.17 19.31
CA GLN A 258 -11.72 -11.08 20.30
C GLN A 258 -13.12 -10.52 20.55
N THR A 259 -13.93 -10.39 19.51
CA THR A 259 -15.32 -9.94 19.59
C THR A 259 -16.18 -10.93 20.37
N ILE A 260 -16.06 -12.24 20.09
CA ILE A 260 -16.77 -13.31 20.79
C ILE A 260 -16.38 -13.32 22.28
N ILE A 261 -15.09 -13.21 22.60
CA ILE A 261 -14.62 -13.16 23.99
C ILE A 261 -15.22 -11.95 24.72
N LYS A 262 -15.25 -10.77 24.09
CA LYS A 262 -15.85 -9.57 24.68
C LYS A 262 -17.35 -9.76 24.96
N GLN A 263 -18.09 -10.28 23.99
CA GLN A 263 -19.52 -10.56 24.13
C GLN A 263 -19.80 -11.59 25.22
N THR A 264 -19.01 -12.68 25.27
CA THR A 264 -19.13 -13.71 26.28
C THR A 264 -18.88 -13.16 27.69
N LYS A 265 -17.82 -12.37 27.88
CA LYS A 265 -17.55 -11.71 29.17
C LYS A 265 -18.71 -10.81 29.60
N SER A 266 -19.27 -10.00 28.70
CA SER A 266 -20.44 -9.15 29.00
C SER A 266 -21.64 -9.97 29.40
N LYS A 267 -21.91 -11.07 28.71
CA LYS A 267 -23.04 -11.96 29.03
C LYS A 267 -22.87 -12.65 30.40
N ILE A 268 -21.65 -13.09 30.72
CA ILE A 268 -21.35 -13.68 32.03
C ILE A 268 -21.60 -12.66 33.15
N LEU A 269 -21.12 -11.43 32.98
CA LEU A 269 -21.34 -10.36 33.95
C LEU A 269 -22.82 -10.01 34.12
N ASP A 270 -23.56 -9.93 33.01
CA ASP A 270 -25.00 -9.71 33.04
C ASP A 270 -25.74 -10.81 33.79
N LEU A 271 -25.44 -12.08 33.51
CA LEU A 271 -26.00 -13.20 34.24
C LEU A 271 -25.64 -13.19 35.73
N ALA A 272 -24.42 -12.79 36.09
CA ALA A 272 -23.97 -12.68 37.47
C ALA A 272 -24.72 -11.58 38.21
N ILE A 273 -24.85 -10.38 37.64
CA ILE A 273 -25.56 -9.25 38.26
C ILE A 273 -27.05 -9.56 38.47
N HIS A 274 -27.64 -10.31 37.54
CA HIS A 274 -29.05 -10.72 37.66
C HIS A 274 -29.26 -11.99 38.46
N GLY A 275 -28.25 -12.55 39.13
CA GLY A 275 -28.35 -13.78 39.93
C GLY A 275 -28.67 -15.02 39.10
N LYS A 276 -28.37 -15.03 37.79
CA LYS A 276 -28.68 -16.13 36.87
C LYS A 276 -27.47 -16.95 36.46
N LEU A 277 -26.27 -16.60 36.97
CA LEU A 277 -25.04 -17.29 36.59
C LEU A 277 -24.90 -18.65 37.24
N VAL A 278 -25.35 -18.75 38.49
CA VAL A 278 -25.39 -19.99 39.28
C VAL A 278 -26.81 -20.23 39.81
N PRO A 279 -27.23 -21.49 40.01
CA PRO A 279 -28.51 -21.78 40.68
C PRO A 279 -28.53 -21.11 42.05
N GLN A 280 -29.65 -20.54 42.43
CA GLN A 280 -29.88 -20.02 43.78
C GLN A 280 -30.09 -21.19 44.74
N ASP A 281 -29.36 -21.22 45.86
CA ASP A 281 -29.60 -22.20 46.94
C ASP A 281 -30.63 -21.62 47.94
N PRO A 282 -31.78 -22.25 48.14
CA PRO A 282 -32.79 -21.78 49.11
C PRO A 282 -32.29 -21.79 50.56
N ASN A 283 -31.17 -22.48 50.84
CA ASN A 283 -30.57 -22.51 52.18
C ASN A 283 -29.54 -21.39 52.39
N ASP A 284 -29.19 -20.63 51.34
CA ASP A 284 -28.28 -19.50 51.46
C ASP A 284 -28.91 -18.39 52.31
N GLU A 285 -28.11 -17.77 53.17
CA GLU A 285 -28.52 -16.60 53.93
C GLU A 285 -28.90 -15.46 52.98
N PRO A 286 -30.09 -14.83 53.16
CA PRO A 286 -30.45 -13.68 52.36
C PRO A 286 -29.43 -12.52 52.50
N ALA A 287 -29.05 -11.90 51.38
CA ALA A 287 -28.05 -10.83 51.36
C ALA A 287 -28.38 -9.66 52.30
N ILE A 288 -29.69 -9.43 52.57
CA ILE A 288 -30.16 -8.41 53.49
C ILE A 288 -29.74 -8.70 54.95
N GLU A 289 -29.73 -9.95 55.37
CA GLU A 289 -29.29 -10.35 56.69
C GLU A 289 -27.78 -10.22 56.86
N LEU A 290 -27.02 -10.57 55.82
CA LEU A 290 -25.58 -10.32 55.76
C LEU A 290 -25.26 -8.81 55.86
N LEU A 291 -26.00 -7.97 55.15
CA LEU A 291 -25.80 -6.52 55.17
C LEU A 291 -26.12 -5.92 56.56
N LYS A 292 -27.19 -6.32 57.21
CA LYS A 292 -27.51 -5.90 58.58
C LYS A 292 -26.46 -6.34 59.60
N ARG A 293 -25.82 -7.48 59.39
CA ARG A 293 -24.73 -7.96 60.26
C ARG A 293 -23.46 -7.11 60.12
N ILE A 294 -23.16 -6.68 58.89
CA ILE A 294 -21.98 -5.82 58.60
C ILE A 294 -22.23 -4.38 59.02
N ASN A 295 -23.45 -3.89 58.82
CA ASN A 295 -23.89 -2.54 59.19
C ASN A 295 -25.28 -2.63 59.85
N PRO A 296 -25.34 -2.59 61.22
CA PRO A 296 -26.60 -2.70 61.91
C PRO A 296 -27.64 -1.61 61.60
N ASP A 297 -27.18 -0.44 61.16
CA ASP A 297 -28.05 0.67 60.76
C ASP A 297 -28.50 0.61 59.30
N PHE A 298 -28.16 -0.47 58.59
CA PHE A 298 -28.53 -0.64 57.22
C PHE A 298 -30.05 -0.76 57.05
N THR A 299 -30.62 0.23 56.33
CA THR A 299 -32.02 0.18 55.89
C THR A 299 -32.04 0.00 54.36
N PRO A 300 -32.76 -1.00 53.84
CA PRO A 300 -32.90 -1.15 52.38
C PRO A 300 -33.49 0.13 51.77
N CYS A 301 -32.86 0.66 50.72
CA CYS A 301 -33.43 1.74 49.94
C CYS A 301 -34.63 1.20 49.15
N ASP A 302 -35.85 1.52 49.59
CA ASP A 302 -37.04 1.30 48.80
C ASP A 302 -37.15 2.42 47.77
N ASN A 303 -36.50 2.24 46.62
CA ASN A 303 -36.44 3.24 45.56
C ASN A 303 -37.73 3.25 44.70
N GLY A 304 -38.87 2.66 45.13
CA GLY A 304 -40.16 2.79 44.49
C GLY A 304 -40.21 2.40 42.97
N HIS A 305 -39.13 1.85 42.44
CA HIS A 305 -39.01 1.45 41.05
C HIS A 305 -38.98 -0.08 40.94
N SER A 306 -40.09 -0.72 41.30
CA SER A 306 -40.41 -2.06 40.77
C SER A 306 -40.63 -1.93 39.25
N ARG A 307 -39.57 -1.80 38.45
CA ARG A 307 -39.67 -2.05 37.04
C ARG A 307 -39.96 -3.53 36.84
N LYS A 308 -41.21 -3.85 36.55
CA LYS A 308 -41.57 -5.15 35.97
C LYS A 308 -40.72 -5.29 34.70
N LEU A 309 -39.71 -6.17 34.75
CA LEU A 309 -38.98 -6.58 33.54
C LEU A 309 -39.99 -7.29 32.64
N PRO A 310 -40.02 -7.00 31.34
CA PRO A 310 -40.82 -7.76 30.38
C PRO A 310 -40.36 -9.23 30.41
N GLN A 311 -41.34 -10.14 30.37
CA GLN A 311 -41.15 -11.59 30.29
C GLN A 311 -40.47 -11.99 28.97
#